data_2bdfd92dc2c2686f3677305d2af7d3e7
#
_entry.id   2bdfd92dc2c2686f3677305d2af7d3e7
#
_cell.length_a   1.000
_cell.length_b   1.000
_cell.length_c   1.000
_cell.angle_alpha   90.00
_cell.angle_beta   90.00
_cell.angle_gamma   90.00
#
_symmetry.space_group_name_H-M   'P 1'
#
loop_
_entity.id
_entity.type
_entity.pdbx_description
1 polymer ?
#
loop_
_entity_poly.entity_id
_entity_poly.type
_entity_poly.pdbx_seq_one_letter_code
_entity_poly.pdbx_strand_id
1 'polypeptide(L)'
;MALNHQQMFFLLLLIASMFVIGLSNKDYQKGPENWNFGFNYTNWPPRQPKPTQSSRKIVVGGSDNWRFGSNYTEWARKSAPFFFNDTLVFKFDPPSDNNTHPHSVYLLPNLWSFLTCDLRWAKQVAKTTQGGGQGFEFVLNKWKPYYFACGESNGFHCKSGMKFFAMPIFRWS
;
A
#
# COMPACT_ATOMS: atom_id res chain seq x y z
N MET A 1 14.01 28.53 -34.74
CA MET A 1 14.29 29.14 -33.44
C MET A 1 15.64 28.63 -32.99
N ALA A 2 16.65 29.52 -32.82
CA ALA A 2 17.95 29.10 -32.31
C ALA A 2 17.91 28.96 -30.79
N LEU A 3 18.47 27.86 -30.28
CA LEU A 3 18.60 27.63 -28.84
C LEU A 3 19.54 28.71 -28.24
N ASN A 4 19.16 29.22 -27.07
CA ASN A 4 20.02 30.19 -26.38
C ASN A 4 21.26 29.49 -25.74
N HIS A 5 22.27 30.26 -25.35
CA HIS A 5 23.54 29.74 -24.80
C HIS A 5 23.34 28.84 -23.57
N GLN A 6 22.36 29.15 -22.71
CA GLN A 6 22.05 28.33 -21.54
C GLN A 6 21.44 26.99 -21.92
N GLN A 7 20.54 26.95 -22.88
CA GLN A 7 19.92 25.71 -23.35
C GLN A 7 20.94 24.81 -24.05
N MET A 8 21.86 25.39 -24.81
CA MET A 8 22.99 24.65 -25.40
C MET A 8 23.90 24.04 -24.34
N PHE A 9 24.18 24.76 -23.26
CA PHE A 9 25.05 24.29 -22.18
C PHE A 9 24.44 23.11 -21.43
N PHE A 10 23.13 23.16 -21.11
CA PHE A 10 22.41 22.03 -20.50
C PHE A 10 22.34 20.79 -21.42
N LEU A 11 22.16 21.00 -22.72
CA LEU A 11 22.16 19.91 -23.69
C LEU A 11 23.52 19.22 -23.77
N LEU A 12 24.59 19.96 -23.73
CA LEU A 12 25.99 19.46 -23.73
C LEU A 12 26.28 18.67 -22.43
N LEU A 13 25.81 19.14 -21.28
CA LEU A 13 25.95 18.41 -20.00
C LEU A 13 25.18 17.09 -19.99
N LEU A 14 23.97 17.05 -20.58
CA LEU A 14 23.18 15.82 -20.69
C LEU A 14 23.86 14.81 -21.63
N ILE A 15 24.43 15.27 -22.74
CA ILE A 15 25.17 14.40 -23.67
C ILE A 15 26.44 13.86 -22.99
N ALA A 16 27.19 14.71 -22.27
CA ALA A 16 28.36 14.29 -21.53
C ALA A 16 28.06 13.26 -20.44
N SER A 17 26.91 13.38 -19.73
CA SER A 17 26.50 12.40 -18.72
C SER A 17 26.17 11.04 -19.34
N MET A 18 25.59 11.02 -20.53
CA MET A 18 25.31 9.76 -21.25
C MET A 18 26.60 9.07 -21.73
N PHE A 19 27.62 9.81 -22.11
CA PHE A 19 28.92 9.24 -22.50
C PHE A 19 29.67 8.62 -21.30
N VAL A 20 29.60 9.22 -20.11
CA VAL A 20 30.23 8.67 -18.90
C VAL A 20 29.61 7.33 -18.49
N ILE A 21 28.30 7.17 -18.63
CA ILE A 21 27.61 5.90 -18.33
C ILE A 21 27.99 4.82 -19.37
N GLY A 22 28.19 5.21 -20.64
CA GLY A 22 28.59 4.30 -21.71
C GLY A 22 30.01 3.78 -21.63
N LEU A 23 30.94 4.53 -21.01
CA LEU A 23 32.38 4.15 -20.89
C LEU A 23 32.64 3.29 -19.64
N SER A 24 31.74 3.30 -18.65
CA SER A 24 31.88 2.50 -17.42
C SER A 24 31.58 1.00 -17.62
N ASN A 25 31.08 0.60 -18.77
CA ASN A 25 30.67 -0.80 -19.04
C ASN A 25 31.68 -1.58 -19.88
N LYS A 26 32.88 -1.09 -20.14
CA LYS A 26 33.83 -1.76 -21.05
C LYS A 26 34.92 -2.61 -20.40
N ASP A 27 35.05 -2.62 -19.10
CA ASP A 27 36.09 -3.43 -18.42
C ASP A 27 35.49 -4.37 -17.37
N TYR A 28 34.43 -5.13 -17.75
CA TYR A 28 34.21 -6.38 -17.04
C TYR A 28 35.26 -7.39 -17.56
N GLN A 29 36.48 -7.24 -17.08
CA GLN A 29 37.49 -8.26 -17.24
C GLN A 29 36.97 -9.54 -16.59
N LYS A 30 36.74 -10.56 -17.41
CA LYS A 30 36.53 -11.93 -16.98
C LYS A 30 37.64 -12.23 -15.94
N GLY A 31 37.28 -12.20 -14.67
CA GLY A 31 38.21 -12.55 -13.59
C GLY A 31 38.78 -13.95 -13.84
N PRO A 32 39.97 -14.27 -13.34
CA PRO A 32 40.59 -15.57 -13.56
C PRO A 32 39.61 -16.68 -13.19
N GLU A 33 39.43 -17.64 -14.08
CA GLU A 33 38.44 -18.74 -14.02
C GLU A 33 38.66 -19.70 -12.84
N ASN A 34 39.47 -19.32 -11.85
CA ASN A 34 39.83 -20.24 -10.76
C ASN A 34 39.73 -19.56 -9.37
N TRP A 35 38.57 -18.90 -9.08
CA TRP A 35 38.26 -18.53 -7.72
C TRP A 35 37.66 -19.73 -6.98
N ASN A 36 38.52 -20.76 -6.76
CA ASN A 36 38.13 -21.84 -5.88
C ASN A 36 38.31 -21.37 -4.44
N PHE A 37 37.30 -20.67 -3.90
CA PHE A 37 37.31 -20.20 -2.49
C PHE A 37 37.17 -21.32 -1.46
N GLY A 38 37.32 -22.59 -1.85
CA GLY A 38 37.21 -23.72 -0.93
C GLY A 38 35.85 -23.88 -0.27
N PHE A 39 34.81 -23.20 -0.78
CA PHE A 39 33.45 -23.39 -0.30
C PHE A 39 32.92 -24.74 -0.80
N ASN A 40 32.89 -25.71 0.11
CA ASN A 40 32.27 -26.99 -0.17
C ASN A 40 30.74 -26.86 -0.10
N TYR A 41 30.11 -26.63 -1.24
CA TYR A 41 28.65 -26.50 -1.37
C TYR A 41 27.90 -27.81 -1.02
N THR A 42 28.57 -28.94 -0.94
CA THR A 42 27.95 -30.24 -0.60
C THR A 42 27.47 -30.31 0.85
N ASN A 43 28.00 -29.46 1.72
CA ASN A 43 27.63 -29.38 3.15
C ASN A 43 26.73 -28.19 3.48
N TRP A 44 26.13 -27.52 2.47
CA TRP A 44 25.15 -26.49 2.75
C TRP A 44 23.94 -27.14 3.41
N PRO A 45 23.55 -26.71 4.63
CA PRO A 45 22.38 -27.30 5.27
C PRO A 45 21.17 -27.10 4.34
N PRO A 46 20.30 -28.12 4.19
CA PRO A 46 19.12 -28.00 3.39
C PRO A 46 18.38 -26.74 3.84
N ARG A 47 18.01 -25.90 2.85
CA ARG A 47 17.28 -24.65 3.14
C ARG A 47 16.05 -25.03 3.95
N GLN A 48 16.06 -24.68 5.23
CA GLN A 48 14.89 -24.89 6.10
C GLN A 48 13.68 -24.29 5.39
N PRO A 49 12.55 -25.01 5.31
CA PRO A 49 11.32 -24.43 4.79
C PRO A 49 11.07 -23.15 5.59
N LYS A 50 11.12 -22.01 4.88
CA LYS A 50 10.87 -20.71 5.48
C LYS A 50 9.49 -20.77 6.14
N PRO A 51 9.37 -20.39 7.42
CA PRO A 51 8.06 -20.33 8.06
C PRO A 51 7.14 -19.49 7.16
N THR A 52 6.11 -20.10 6.64
CA THR A 52 5.07 -19.42 5.89
C THR A 52 4.40 -18.48 6.88
N GLN A 53 4.85 -17.24 6.93
CA GLN A 53 4.31 -16.25 7.85
C GLN A 53 2.86 -16.03 7.45
N SER A 54 1.94 -16.50 8.29
CA SER A 54 0.50 -16.43 8.06
C SER A 54 0.04 -14.99 7.86
N SER A 55 -0.91 -14.79 6.94
CA SER A 55 -1.62 -13.53 6.79
C SER A 55 -2.28 -13.14 8.10
N ARG A 56 -2.22 -11.85 8.47
CA ARG A 56 -2.86 -11.35 9.69
C ARG A 56 -4.28 -10.89 9.36
N LYS A 57 -5.21 -11.08 10.30
CA LYS A 57 -6.49 -10.37 10.31
C LYS A 57 -6.36 -9.16 11.23
N ILE A 58 -6.68 -7.98 10.71
CA ILE A 58 -6.52 -6.68 11.38
C ILE A 58 -7.89 -6.01 11.42
N VAL A 59 -8.45 -5.85 12.62
CA VAL A 59 -9.71 -5.13 12.80
C VAL A 59 -9.46 -3.63 12.61
N VAL A 60 -10.14 -3.03 11.62
CA VAL A 60 -10.02 -1.61 11.32
C VAL A 60 -10.62 -0.79 12.46
N GLY A 61 -9.82 0.15 13.00
CA GLY A 61 -10.18 0.91 14.20
C GLY A 61 -9.88 0.19 15.51
N GLY A 62 -9.45 -1.08 15.48
CA GLY A 62 -9.18 -1.86 16.69
C GLY A 62 -10.43 -2.06 17.52
N SER A 63 -10.39 -1.73 18.82
CA SER A 63 -11.54 -1.81 19.73
C SER A 63 -12.69 -0.88 19.35
N ASP A 64 -12.40 0.21 18.64
CA ASP A 64 -13.42 1.17 18.22
C ASP A 64 -14.23 0.70 17.02
N ASN A 65 -13.75 -0.33 16.30
CA ASN A 65 -14.34 -0.79 15.05
C ASN A 65 -14.41 0.32 13.97
N TRP A 66 -15.19 0.10 12.91
CA TRP A 66 -15.40 1.08 11.83
C TRP A 66 -16.60 1.97 12.16
N ARG A 67 -16.36 3.06 12.92
CA ARG A 67 -17.40 4.00 13.37
C ARG A 67 -17.00 5.45 13.15
N PHE A 68 -17.96 6.34 13.14
CA PHE A 68 -17.75 7.78 13.08
C PHE A 68 -17.07 8.30 14.37
N GLY A 69 -16.19 9.29 14.21
CA GLY A 69 -15.51 9.96 15.33
C GLY A 69 -14.17 9.36 15.73
N SER A 70 -13.78 8.20 15.19
CA SER A 70 -12.46 7.60 15.44
C SER A 70 -11.40 8.15 14.50
N ASN A 71 -10.14 8.26 14.99
CA ASN A 71 -9.01 8.74 14.20
C ASN A 71 -8.33 7.59 13.45
N TYR A 72 -8.79 7.31 12.23
CA TYR A 72 -8.24 6.21 11.42
C TYR A 72 -6.84 6.46 10.86
N THR A 73 -6.44 7.71 10.70
CA THR A 73 -5.06 8.03 10.31
C THR A 73 -4.08 7.60 11.40
N GLU A 74 -4.39 7.91 12.66
CA GLU A 74 -3.57 7.51 13.79
C GLU A 74 -3.62 6.00 14.01
N TRP A 75 -4.80 5.38 13.92
CA TRP A 75 -4.94 3.93 13.98
C TRP A 75 -4.09 3.24 12.90
N ALA A 76 -4.16 3.68 11.64
CA ALA A 76 -3.38 3.09 10.55
C ALA A 76 -1.88 3.24 10.77
N ARG A 77 -1.43 4.38 11.29
CA ARG A 77 -0.03 4.61 11.65
C ARG A 77 0.45 3.65 12.73
N LYS A 78 -0.36 3.37 13.75
CA LYS A 78 -0.05 2.41 14.83
C LYS A 78 -0.12 0.96 14.38
N SER A 79 -0.99 0.65 13.42
CA SER A 79 -1.19 -0.72 12.90
C SER A 79 -0.18 -1.10 11.82
N ALA A 80 0.51 -0.12 11.22
CA ALA A 80 1.55 -0.34 10.23
C ALA A 80 2.74 -1.12 10.82
N PRO A 81 3.51 -1.86 9.98
CA PRO A 81 3.32 -2.01 8.55
C PRO A 81 2.19 -2.98 8.20
N PHE A 82 1.47 -2.68 7.10
CA PHE A 82 0.58 -3.63 6.46
C PHE A 82 1.37 -4.51 5.49
N PHE A 83 1.01 -5.78 5.38
CA PHE A 83 1.71 -6.70 4.50
C PHE A 83 0.80 -7.25 3.41
N PHE A 84 1.43 -7.66 2.31
CA PHE A 84 0.74 -8.37 1.24
C PHE A 84 0.00 -9.60 1.80
N ASN A 85 -1.25 -9.78 1.40
CA ASN A 85 -2.21 -10.77 1.90
C ASN A 85 -2.68 -10.57 3.36
N ASP A 86 -2.35 -9.48 4.06
CA ASP A 86 -3.07 -9.13 5.27
C ASP A 86 -4.55 -8.89 4.95
N THR A 87 -5.43 -9.25 5.88
CA THR A 87 -6.89 -9.06 5.77
C THR A 87 -7.33 -7.96 6.72
N LEU A 88 -7.91 -6.90 6.18
CA LEU A 88 -8.58 -5.86 6.96
C LEU A 88 -10.01 -6.28 7.24
N VAL A 89 -10.43 -6.21 8.50
CA VAL A 89 -11.78 -6.57 8.94
C VAL A 89 -12.51 -5.31 9.36
N PHE A 90 -13.55 -4.93 8.62
CA PHE A 90 -14.39 -3.78 8.92
C PHE A 90 -15.63 -4.25 9.67
N LYS A 91 -15.73 -3.88 10.95
CA LYS A 91 -16.89 -4.16 11.80
C LYS A 91 -17.69 -2.88 12.02
N PHE A 92 -18.96 -2.91 11.73
CA PHE A 92 -19.89 -1.81 11.97
C PHE A 92 -21.32 -2.35 12.02
N ASP A 93 -22.17 -1.66 12.77
CA ASP A 93 -23.55 -2.09 12.94
C ASP A 93 -24.35 -1.79 11.67
N PRO A 94 -25.19 -2.74 11.21
CA PRO A 94 -26.11 -2.51 10.13
C PRO A 94 -27.17 -1.47 10.51
N PRO A 95 -27.83 -0.83 9.53
CA PRO A 95 -28.93 0.08 9.79
C PRO A 95 -30.04 -0.61 10.58
N SER A 96 -30.58 0.07 11.58
CA SER A 96 -31.74 -0.36 12.38
C SER A 96 -32.45 0.87 12.91
N ASP A 97 -33.63 0.69 13.53
CA ASP A 97 -34.37 1.80 14.14
C ASP A 97 -33.54 2.54 15.20
N ASN A 98 -32.61 1.84 15.84
CA ASN A 98 -31.70 2.39 16.83
C ASN A 98 -30.35 2.85 16.24
N ASN A 99 -30.04 2.49 14.98
CA ASN A 99 -28.83 2.89 14.27
C ASN A 99 -29.17 3.64 12.99
N THR A 100 -29.35 4.94 13.11
CA THR A 100 -29.66 5.86 12.02
C THR A 100 -28.43 6.38 11.29
N HIS A 101 -27.22 6.01 11.74
CA HIS A 101 -25.95 6.45 11.17
C HIS A 101 -25.15 5.25 10.61
N PRO A 102 -25.61 4.69 9.49
CA PRO A 102 -24.95 3.51 8.92
C PRO A 102 -23.55 3.87 8.40
N HIS A 103 -22.73 2.83 8.23
CA HIS A 103 -21.39 2.96 7.66
C HIS A 103 -21.26 2.02 6.45
N SER A 104 -20.43 2.42 5.53
CA SER A 104 -20.06 1.64 4.35
C SER A 104 -18.55 1.72 4.14
N VAL A 105 -18.00 0.90 3.25
CA VAL A 105 -16.60 0.95 2.90
C VAL A 105 -16.45 1.18 1.41
N TYR A 106 -15.77 2.25 1.05
CA TYR A 106 -15.40 2.60 -0.31
C TYR A 106 -13.89 2.52 -0.49
N LEU A 107 -13.48 2.08 -1.65
CA LEU A 107 -12.11 2.13 -2.14
C LEU A 107 -12.00 3.26 -3.16
N LEU A 108 -11.23 4.29 -2.82
CA LEU A 108 -11.02 5.44 -3.68
C LEU A 108 -9.89 5.15 -4.68
N PRO A 109 -9.98 5.70 -5.91
CA PRO A 109 -9.09 5.30 -7.00
C PRO A 109 -7.65 5.83 -6.85
N ASN A 110 -7.44 6.95 -6.16
CA ASN A 110 -6.15 7.61 -6.06
C ASN A 110 -6.06 8.54 -4.85
N LEU A 111 -4.85 9.07 -4.62
CA LEU A 111 -4.57 9.97 -3.49
C LEU A 111 -5.41 11.25 -3.53
N TRP A 112 -5.67 11.83 -4.71
CA TRP A 112 -6.46 13.05 -4.81
C TRP A 112 -7.90 12.83 -4.34
N SER A 113 -8.54 11.77 -4.83
CA SER A 113 -9.88 11.38 -4.37
C SER A 113 -9.92 11.14 -2.87
N PHE A 114 -8.85 10.53 -2.30
CA PHE A 114 -8.72 10.31 -0.86
C PHE A 114 -8.60 11.62 -0.08
N LEU A 115 -7.77 12.56 -0.53
CA LEU A 115 -7.58 13.84 0.15
C LEU A 115 -8.88 14.67 0.13
N THR A 116 -9.56 14.73 -1.00
CA THR A 116 -10.77 15.54 -1.23
C THR A 116 -12.07 14.83 -0.88
N CYS A 117 -12.02 13.53 -0.53
CA CYS A 117 -13.21 12.67 -0.38
C CYS A 117 -14.12 12.70 -1.61
N ASP A 118 -13.51 12.63 -2.80
CA ASP A 118 -14.24 12.53 -4.05
C ASP A 118 -14.66 11.07 -4.30
N LEU A 119 -15.92 10.77 -4.05
CA LEU A 119 -16.50 9.44 -4.17
C LEU A 119 -17.03 9.10 -5.55
N ARG A 120 -17.01 10.02 -6.51
CA ARG A 120 -17.61 9.82 -7.84
C ARG A 120 -17.12 8.56 -8.56
N TRP A 121 -15.85 8.24 -8.40
CA TRP A 121 -15.20 7.08 -9.01
C TRP A 121 -14.77 6.03 -7.98
N ALA A 122 -15.22 6.17 -6.75
CA ALA A 122 -14.93 5.22 -5.69
C ALA A 122 -15.74 3.94 -5.86
N LYS A 123 -15.10 2.80 -5.62
CA LYS A 123 -15.77 1.49 -5.63
C LYS A 123 -16.28 1.17 -4.23
N GLN A 124 -17.59 1.03 -4.07
CA GLN A 124 -18.14 0.47 -2.83
C GLN A 124 -17.73 -1.00 -2.71
N VAL A 125 -17.01 -1.33 -1.65
CA VAL A 125 -16.54 -2.70 -1.37
C VAL A 125 -17.34 -3.36 -0.27
N ALA A 126 -17.93 -2.57 0.66
CA ALA A 126 -18.90 -3.08 1.63
C ALA A 126 -20.11 -2.13 1.73
N LYS A 127 -21.30 -2.72 1.65
CA LYS A 127 -22.57 -2.04 1.90
C LYS A 127 -22.82 -1.86 3.39
N THR A 128 -23.77 -1.01 3.75
CA THR A 128 -24.11 -0.70 5.15
C THR A 128 -24.60 -1.93 5.95
N THR A 129 -25.05 -2.97 5.28
CA THR A 129 -25.53 -4.21 5.91
C THR A 129 -24.45 -5.28 6.11
N GLN A 130 -23.21 -5.05 5.67
CA GLN A 130 -22.17 -6.09 5.61
C GLN A 130 -21.15 -6.03 6.77
N GLY A 131 -21.29 -5.09 7.69
CA GLY A 131 -20.35 -4.90 8.81
C GLY A 131 -20.64 -5.71 10.06
N GLY A 132 -21.82 -6.36 10.15
CA GLY A 132 -22.24 -7.10 11.32
C GLY A 132 -21.54 -8.45 11.52
N GLY A 133 -21.69 -9.02 12.70
CA GLY A 133 -21.12 -10.34 13.04
C GLY A 133 -19.59 -10.38 12.96
N GLN A 134 -19.05 -11.17 12.04
CA GLN A 134 -17.61 -11.26 11.83
C GLN A 134 -17.01 -10.03 11.13
N GLY A 135 -17.87 -9.17 10.56
CA GLY A 135 -17.47 -8.01 9.78
C GLY A 135 -17.18 -8.32 8.31
N PHE A 136 -16.95 -7.27 7.54
CA PHE A 136 -16.54 -7.37 6.15
C PHE A 136 -15.01 -7.52 6.05
N GLU A 137 -14.56 -8.53 5.33
CA GLU A 137 -13.14 -8.84 5.14
C GLU A 137 -12.63 -8.33 3.77
N PHE A 138 -11.51 -7.62 3.79
CA PHE A 138 -10.82 -7.14 2.59
C PHE A 138 -9.35 -7.55 2.60
N VAL A 139 -8.94 -8.34 1.60
CA VAL A 139 -7.55 -8.82 1.47
C VAL A 139 -6.71 -7.82 0.69
N LEU A 140 -5.55 -7.43 1.24
CA LEU A 140 -4.57 -6.56 0.60
C LEU A 140 -3.72 -7.34 -0.42
N ASN A 141 -4.31 -7.78 -1.52
CA ASN A 141 -3.73 -8.71 -2.49
C ASN A 141 -3.05 -8.05 -3.70
N LYS A 142 -2.83 -6.74 -3.67
CA LYS A 142 -2.09 -6.01 -4.71
C LYS A 142 -1.03 -5.12 -4.07
N TRP A 143 0.13 -5.06 -4.68
CA TRP A 143 1.21 -4.16 -4.24
C TRP A 143 0.97 -2.73 -4.76
N LYS A 144 0.05 -2.05 -4.10
CA LYS A 144 -0.33 -0.66 -4.38
C LYS A 144 -0.96 -0.03 -3.15
N PRO A 145 -1.02 1.31 -3.06
CA PRO A 145 -1.78 1.96 -2.01
C PRO A 145 -3.28 1.66 -2.16
N TYR A 146 -3.94 1.44 -1.03
CA TYR A 146 -5.38 1.32 -0.89
C TYR A 146 -5.88 2.51 -0.08
N TYR A 147 -6.88 3.20 -0.58
CA TYR A 147 -7.48 4.36 0.06
C TYR A 147 -8.91 4.02 0.46
N PHE A 148 -9.14 3.84 1.74
CA PHE A 148 -10.44 3.47 2.30
C PHE A 148 -11.14 4.69 2.89
N ALA A 149 -12.47 4.77 2.70
CA ALA A 149 -13.31 5.79 3.30
C ALA A 149 -14.74 5.28 3.52
N CYS A 150 -15.44 5.88 4.49
CA CYS A 150 -16.88 5.76 4.60
C CYS A 150 -17.57 6.73 3.64
N GLY A 151 -18.48 6.23 2.81
CA GLY A 151 -19.19 7.03 1.81
C GLY A 151 -20.49 7.65 2.30
N GLU A 152 -20.91 7.36 3.52
CA GLU A 152 -22.22 7.73 4.02
C GLU A 152 -22.37 9.25 4.27
N SER A 153 -23.61 9.69 4.37
CA SER A 153 -23.97 11.09 4.55
C SER A 153 -23.35 11.99 3.47
N ASN A 154 -23.47 11.60 2.19
CA ASN A 154 -22.88 12.30 1.03
C ASN A 154 -21.36 12.57 1.19
N GLY A 155 -20.64 11.60 1.75
CA GLY A 155 -19.20 11.70 1.98
C GLY A 155 -18.82 12.56 3.19
N PHE A 156 -19.76 12.99 4.01
CA PHE A 156 -19.47 13.73 5.24
C PHE A 156 -18.61 12.91 6.18
N HIS A 157 -18.88 11.60 6.34
CA HIS A 157 -18.07 10.73 7.17
C HIS A 157 -16.60 10.70 6.72
N CYS A 158 -16.36 10.61 5.42
CA CYS A 158 -15.01 10.70 4.85
C CYS A 158 -14.33 12.04 5.18
N LYS A 159 -15.04 13.17 4.94
CA LYS A 159 -14.52 14.53 5.21
C LYS A 159 -14.20 14.75 6.67
N SER A 160 -14.96 14.11 7.55
CA SER A 160 -14.75 14.15 9.01
C SER A 160 -13.68 13.18 9.51
N GLY A 161 -12.89 12.55 8.59
CA GLY A 161 -11.75 11.72 8.96
C GLY A 161 -12.03 10.22 9.02
N MET A 162 -13.24 9.76 8.70
CA MET A 162 -13.52 8.32 8.60
C MET A 162 -12.92 7.75 7.31
N LYS A 163 -11.59 7.79 7.23
CA LYS A 163 -10.77 7.36 6.10
C LYS A 163 -9.33 7.06 6.52
N PHE A 164 -8.68 6.15 5.82
CA PHE A 164 -7.25 5.86 5.96
C PHE A 164 -6.69 5.28 4.67
N PHE A 165 -5.36 5.24 4.59
CA PHE A 165 -4.70 4.48 3.54
C PHE A 165 -3.86 3.35 4.11
N ALA A 166 -3.71 2.27 3.34
CA ALA A 166 -2.83 1.16 3.63
C ALA A 166 -1.95 0.88 2.42
N MET A 167 -0.62 0.80 2.64
CA MET A 167 0.34 0.37 1.62
C MET A 167 0.92 -0.97 2.05
N PRO A 168 0.49 -2.08 1.46
CA PRO A 168 1.06 -3.38 1.80
C PRO A 168 2.47 -3.50 1.23
N ILE A 169 3.38 -4.00 2.07
CA ILE A 169 4.74 -4.33 1.70
C ILE A 169 4.93 -5.85 1.76
N PHE A 170 5.94 -6.36 1.07
CA PHE A 170 6.29 -7.77 1.21
C PHE A 170 6.98 -8.01 2.55
N ARG A 171 6.73 -9.17 3.15
CA ARG A 171 7.46 -9.60 4.34
C ARG A 171 8.84 -10.08 3.90
N TRP A 172 9.86 -9.41 4.38
CA TRP A 172 11.23 -9.89 4.24
C TRP A 172 11.46 -10.96 5.33
N SER A 173 12.09 -11.99 4.95
CA SER A 173 12.47 -13.09 5.86
C SER A 173 13.98 -13.23 5.90
#